data_c16aa71af6751c7c18aeb0703b0ebf6e
#
_entry.id   c16aa71af6751c7c18aeb0703b0ebf6e
#
_cell.length_a   1.000
_cell.length_b   1.000
_cell.length_c   1.000
_cell.angle_alpha   90.00
_cell.angle_beta   90.00
_cell.angle_gamma   90.00
#
_symmetry.space_group_name_H-M   'P 1'
#
loop_
_entity.id
_entity.type
_entity.pdbx_description
1 polymer ?
#
loop_
_entity_poly.entity_id
_entity_poly.type
_entity_poly.pdbx_seq_one_letter_code
_entity_poly.pdbx_strand_id
1 'polypeptide(L)'
;MKKYILDLVVTQNIKLHANYVLIKMTQANPLPEMLPGQFAEIRIDGSNTTFLRRPISINYVDKKTNEVWFLVQLVGDGTRKLATVKQGDIVNVVMPLGNGFTIPKDVTAFKPLLVGGGVG
;
A
#
# COMPACT_ATOMS: atom_id res chain seq x y z
N MET A 1 13.74 -6.06 -10.32
CA MET A 1 12.35 -5.68 -10.62
C MET A 1 12.28 -4.19 -10.86
N LYS A 2 11.51 -3.77 -11.85
CA LYS A 2 11.37 -2.35 -12.18
C LYS A 2 10.56 -1.63 -11.10
N LYS A 3 10.92 -0.36 -10.91
CA LYS A 3 10.22 0.58 -10.03
C LYS A 3 9.52 1.61 -10.91
N TYR A 4 8.36 2.05 -10.48
CA TYR A 4 7.53 2.98 -11.23
C TYR A 4 7.13 4.16 -10.36
N ILE A 5 6.98 5.32 -10.98
CA ILE A 5 6.33 6.47 -10.36
C ILE A 5 4.95 6.57 -11.01
N LEU A 6 3.91 6.42 -10.23
CA LEU A 6 2.54 6.33 -10.72
C LEU A 6 1.64 7.33 -10.02
N ASP A 7 0.73 7.93 -10.78
CA ASP A 7 -0.37 8.71 -10.24
C ASP A 7 -1.60 7.79 -10.17
N LEU A 8 -1.93 7.36 -8.96
CA LEU A 8 -3.06 6.46 -8.74
C LEU A 8 -4.29 7.23 -8.29
N VAL A 9 -5.45 6.73 -8.65
CA VAL A 9 -6.75 7.31 -8.26
C VAL A 9 -7.30 6.51 -7.09
N VAL A 10 -7.70 7.20 -6.04
CA VAL A 10 -8.34 6.56 -4.88
C VAL A 10 -9.73 6.07 -5.29
N THR A 11 -9.99 4.78 -5.13
CA THR A 11 -11.31 4.19 -5.38
C THR A 11 -12.13 4.10 -4.11
N GLN A 12 -11.49 3.84 -2.98
CA GLN A 12 -12.15 3.78 -1.68
C GLN A 12 -11.18 4.17 -0.57
N ASN A 13 -11.73 4.79 0.47
CA ASN A 13 -11.05 4.98 1.75
C ASN A 13 -12.00 4.49 2.83
N ILE A 14 -11.65 3.37 3.46
CA ILE A 14 -12.50 2.70 4.44
C ILE A 14 -11.88 2.88 5.82
N LYS A 15 -12.60 3.53 6.71
CA LYS A 15 -12.18 3.65 8.11
C LYS A 15 -12.54 2.34 8.82
N LEU A 16 -11.51 1.55 9.14
CA LEU A 16 -11.69 0.26 9.83
C LEU A 16 -11.75 0.42 11.35
N HIS A 17 -11.02 1.38 11.88
CA HIS A 17 -10.87 1.64 13.30
C HIS A 17 -10.46 3.10 13.50
N ALA A 18 -10.46 3.60 14.73
CA ALA A 18 -10.04 4.97 15.02
C ALA A 18 -8.64 5.31 14.47
N ASN A 19 -7.74 4.31 14.43
CA ASN A 19 -6.35 4.50 14.04
C ASN A 19 -5.95 3.78 12.75
N TYR A 20 -6.91 3.20 12.01
CA TYR A 20 -6.61 2.42 10.81
C TYR A 20 -7.56 2.77 9.67
N VAL A 21 -7.01 2.95 8.47
CA VAL A 21 -7.80 3.09 7.24
C VAL A 21 -7.27 2.11 6.20
N LEU A 22 -8.17 1.63 5.35
CA LEU A 22 -7.84 0.85 4.17
C LEU A 22 -8.09 1.72 2.94
N ILE A 23 -7.04 2.04 2.21
CA ILE A 23 -7.12 2.88 1.02
C ILE A 23 -6.88 2.01 -0.20
N LYS A 24 -7.83 2.02 -1.13
CA LYS A 24 -7.75 1.29 -2.40
C LYS A 24 -7.52 2.28 -3.53
N MET A 25 -6.59 1.96 -4.42
CA MET A 25 -6.20 2.83 -5.53
C MET A 25 -6.09 2.04 -6.83
N THR A 26 -6.29 2.72 -7.94
CA THR A 26 -6.21 2.13 -9.28
C THR A 26 -5.61 3.10 -10.28
N GLN A 27 -5.39 2.61 -11.50
CA GLN A 27 -5.07 3.41 -12.67
C GLN A 27 -5.70 2.78 -13.91
N ALA A 28 -5.72 3.53 -15.03
CA ALA A 28 -6.30 3.04 -16.27
C ALA A 28 -5.52 1.85 -16.86
N ASN A 29 -4.19 1.91 -16.80
CA ASN A 29 -3.34 0.81 -17.27
C ASN A 29 -3.24 -0.27 -16.19
N PRO A 30 -2.88 -1.53 -16.56
CA PRO A 30 -2.62 -2.54 -15.55
C PRO A 30 -1.56 -2.10 -14.54
N LEU A 31 -1.78 -2.41 -13.28
CA LEU A 31 -0.78 -2.17 -12.25
C LEU A 31 0.45 -3.07 -12.48
N PRO A 32 1.66 -2.61 -12.09
CA PRO A 32 2.86 -3.43 -12.23
C PRO A 32 2.74 -4.72 -11.42
N GLU A 33 3.49 -5.75 -11.81
CA GLU A 33 3.62 -6.97 -11.00
C GLU A 33 4.24 -6.62 -9.66
N MET A 34 3.65 -7.14 -8.60
CA MET A 34 4.08 -6.92 -7.22
C MET A 34 4.09 -8.23 -6.47
N LEU A 35 5.04 -8.37 -5.54
CA LEU A 35 5.19 -9.57 -4.74
C LEU A 35 4.76 -9.30 -3.29
N PRO A 36 4.17 -10.27 -2.60
CA PRO A 36 3.91 -10.14 -1.17
C PRO A 36 5.19 -9.79 -0.41
N GLY A 37 5.11 -8.82 0.47
CA GLY A 37 6.25 -8.32 1.25
C GLY A 37 6.85 -7.02 0.71
N GLN A 38 6.50 -6.61 -0.48
CA GLN A 38 6.94 -5.33 -1.05
C GLN A 38 6.14 -4.16 -0.49
N PHE A 39 6.64 -2.95 -0.68
CA PHE A 39 6.03 -1.72 -0.19
C PHE A 39 6.04 -0.62 -1.25
N ALA A 40 5.42 0.48 -0.92
CA ALA A 40 5.37 1.68 -1.75
C ALA A 40 5.83 2.89 -0.95
N GLU A 41 6.40 3.87 -1.63
CA GLU A 41 6.68 5.19 -1.08
C GLU A 41 5.59 6.15 -1.57
N ILE A 42 4.74 6.59 -0.67
CA ILE A 42 3.57 7.42 -0.99
C ILE A 42 3.88 8.89 -0.70
N ARG A 43 3.67 9.76 -1.69
CA ARG A 43 3.82 11.19 -1.52
C ARG A 43 2.63 11.75 -0.75
N ILE A 44 2.92 12.57 0.25
CA ILE A 44 1.88 13.21 1.07
C ILE A 44 1.67 14.62 0.56
N ASP A 45 0.59 14.82 -0.19
CA ASP A 45 0.27 16.11 -0.78
C ASP A 45 -0.53 16.98 0.18
N GLY A 46 -0.33 18.29 0.09
CA GLY A 46 -1.08 19.27 0.87
C GLY A 46 -0.68 19.36 2.34
N SER A 47 0.40 18.70 2.74
CA SER A 47 0.94 18.83 4.10
C SER A 47 2.01 19.90 4.16
N ASN A 48 1.97 20.72 5.21
CA ASN A 48 3.02 21.70 5.50
C ASN A 48 4.02 21.20 6.54
N THR A 49 3.88 19.96 7.02
CA THR A 49 4.76 19.38 8.04
C THR A 49 5.44 18.09 7.55
N THR A 50 4.88 17.42 6.54
CA THR A 50 5.44 16.18 5.99
C THR A 50 5.95 16.43 4.58
N PHE A 51 7.27 16.39 4.41
CA PHE A 51 7.94 16.67 3.13
C PHE A 51 8.45 15.41 2.45
N LEU A 52 8.68 14.35 3.20
CA LEU A 52 9.18 13.09 2.67
C LEU A 52 8.04 12.11 2.41
N ARG A 53 8.23 11.24 1.42
CA ARG A 53 7.30 10.15 1.16
C ARG A 53 7.21 9.24 2.38
N ARG A 54 6.07 8.58 2.54
CA ARG A 54 5.87 7.59 3.61
C ARG A 54 5.90 6.19 3.04
N PRO A 55 6.70 5.29 3.64
CA PRO A 55 6.72 3.88 3.24
C PRO A 55 5.48 3.18 3.81
N ILE A 56 4.71 2.59 2.92
CA ILE A 56 3.51 1.82 3.30
C ILE A 56 3.58 0.47 2.59
N SER A 57 3.43 -0.60 3.35
CA SER A 57 3.40 -1.95 2.80
C SER A 57 2.22 -2.13 1.86
N ILE A 58 2.46 -2.83 0.76
CA ILE A 58 1.37 -3.24 -0.13
C ILE A 58 0.59 -4.33 0.59
N ASN A 59 -0.67 -4.05 0.89
CA ASN A 59 -1.54 -4.97 1.63
C ASN A 59 -2.08 -6.06 0.71
N TYR A 60 -2.59 -5.68 -0.46
CA TYR A 60 -3.21 -6.60 -1.40
C TYR A 60 -3.25 -6.00 -2.78
N VAL A 61 -3.20 -6.84 -3.80
CA VAL A 61 -3.38 -6.45 -5.20
C VAL A 61 -4.52 -7.28 -5.76
N ASP A 62 -5.61 -6.63 -6.14
CA ASP A 62 -6.74 -7.27 -6.79
C ASP A 62 -6.60 -7.09 -8.31
N LYS A 63 -6.20 -8.16 -8.99
CA LYS A 63 -6.00 -8.13 -10.44
C LYS A 63 -7.31 -8.02 -11.20
N LYS A 64 -8.42 -8.46 -10.63
CA LYS A 64 -9.73 -8.39 -11.28
C LYS A 64 -10.24 -6.96 -11.38
N THR A 65 -10.04 -6.19 -10.31
CA THR A 65 -10.45 -4.79 -10.27
C THR A 65 -9.31 -3.83 -10.60
N ASN A 66 -8.10 -4.34 -10.79
CA ASN A 66 -6.89 -3.55 -11.00
C ASN A 66 -6.67 -2.54 -9.86
N GLU A 67 -6.79 -3.03 -8.63
CA GLU A 67 -6.63 -2.21 -7.43
C GLU A 67 -5.43 -2.66 -6.61
N VAL A 68 -4.74 -1.69 -6.01
CA VAL A 68 -3.77 -1.93 -4.95
C VAL A 68 -4.33 -1.37 -3.65
N TRP A 69 -4.17 -2.12 -2.56
CA TRP A 69 -4.70 -1.78 -1.24
C TRP A 69 -3.58 -1.45 -0.28
N PHE A 70 -3.78 -0.39 0.48
CA PHE A 70 -2.85 0.05 1.53
C PHE A 70 -3.59 0.12 2.85
N LEU A 71 -3.13 -0.66 3.82
CA LEU A 71 -3.61 -0.56 5.20
C LEU A 71 -2.71 0.41 5.94
N VAL A 72 -3.26 1.53 6.36
CA VAL A 72 -2.51 2.64 6.95
C VAL A 72 -2.88 2.81 8.42
N GLN A 73 -1.88 2.71 9.28
CA GLN A 73 -2.01 3.06 10.69
C GLN A 73 -1.69 4.54 10.87
N LEU A 74 -2.57 5.27 11.55
CA LEU A 74 -2.42 6.70 11.79
C LEU A 74 -1.47 6.93 12.97
N VAL A 75 -0.17 6.95 12.70
CA VAL A 75 0.87 7.05 13.73
C VAL A 75 1.59 8.40 13.77
N GLY A 76 1.45 9.22 12.73
CA GLY A 76 2.13 10.51 12.64
C GLY A 76 1.40 11.45 11.69
N ASP A 77 1.95 12.66 11.51
CA ASP A 77 1.34 13.70 10.68
C ASP A 77 1.13 13.25 9.23
N GLY A 78 2.12 12.54 8.67
CA GLY A 78 2.05 12.06 7.30
C GLY A 78 0.94 11.05 7.09
N THR A 79 0.85 10.05 7.95
CA THR A 79 -0.20 9.02 7.84
C THR A 79 -1.59 9.58 8.15
N ARG A 80 -1.70 10.52 9.08
CA ARG A 80 -2.97 11.21 9.34
C ARG A 80 -3.42 12.02 8.14
N LYS A 81 -2.51 12.72 7.47
CA LYS A 81 -2.83 13.46 6.25
C LYS A 81 -3.22 12.51 5.12
N LEU A 82 -2.46 11.43 4.92
CA LEU A 82 -2.79 10.43 3.90
C LEU A 82 -4.19 9.85 4.12
N ALA A 83 -4.57 9.63 5.37
CA ALA A 83 -5.89 9.08 5.70
C ALA A 83 -7.07 9.98 5.34
N THR A 84 -6.82 11.23 4.94
CA THR A 84 -7.88 12.18 4.54
C THR A 84 -8.24 12.11 3.06
N VAL A 85 -7.55 11.29 2.26
CA VAL A 85 -7.84 11.18 0.82
C VAL A 85 -9.25 10.64 0.61
N LYS A 86 -9.85 11.05 -0.49
CA LYS A 86 -11.23 10.70 -0.86
C LYS A 86 -11.24 10.02 -2.20
N GLN A 87 -12.31 9.30 -2.48
CA GLN A 87 -12.55 8.72 -3.81
C GLN A 87 -12.38 9.80 -4.88
N GLY A 88 -11.58 9.49 -5.90
CA GLY A 88 -11.27 10.39 -6.99
C GLY A 88 -9.99 11.19 -6.80
N ASP A 89 -9.44 11.28 -5.60
CA ASP A 89 -8.17 11.95 -5.37
C ASP A 89 -7.03 11.21 -6.05
N ILE A 90 -6.04 11.97 -6.52
CA ILE A 90 -4.85 11.41 -7.15
C ILE A 90 -3.71 11.40 -6.14
N VAL A 91 -3.07 10.24 -6.01
CA VAL A 91 -1.96 10.03 -5.08
C VAL A 91 -0.75 9.54 -5.87
N ASN A 92 0.37 10.23 -5.75
CA ASN A 92 1.62 9.85 -6.41
C ASN A 92 2.36 8.81 -5.58
N VAL A 93 2.72 7.70 -6.20
CA VAL A 93 3.27 6.52 -5.53
C VAL A 93 4.47 6.02 -6.29
N VAL A 94 5.54 5.67 -5.58
CA VAL A 94 6.68 4.92 -6.13
C VAL A 94 6.54 3.48 -5.68
N MET A 95 6.39 2.55 -6.61
CA MET A 95 6.22 1.12 -6.30
C MET A 95 6.53 0.23 -7.51
N PRO A 96 6.75 -1.10 -7.32
CA PRO A 96 6.96 -1.75 -6.03
C PRO A 96 8.40 -1.56 -5.54
N LEU A 97 8.59 -1.55 -4.24
CA LEU A 97 9.89 -1.40 -3.60
C LEU A 97 10.17 -2.58 -2.67
N GLY A 98 11.45 -2.83 -2.41
CA GLY A 98 11.86 -3.90 -1.52
C GLY A 98 11.77 -5.28 -2.17
N ASN A 99 12.03 -6.29 -1.35
CA ASN A 99 12.02 -7.68 -1.78
C ASN A 99 10.73 -8.36 -1.32
N GLY A 100 10.22 -9.29 -2.14
CA GLY A 100 9.11 -10.13 -1.73
C GLY A 100 9.54 -11.17 -0.69
N PHE A 101 8.56 -11.80 -0.05
CA PHE A 101 8.84 -12.93 0.83
C PHE A 101 9.41 -14.09 0.03
N THR A 102 10.32 -14.83 0.65
CA THR A 102 10.83 -16.08 0.08
C THR A 102 9.80 -17.17 0.34
N ILE A 103 9.16 -17.64 -0.73
CA ILE A 103 8.18 -18.71 -0.64
C ILE A 103 8.86 -19.99 -1.14
N PRO A 104 8.90 -21.08 -0.35
CA PRO A 104 9.48 -22.33 -0.79
C PRO A 104 8.80 -22.87 -2.04
N LYS A 105 9.57 -23.46 -2.95
CA LYS A 105 9.03 -24.07 -4.18
C LYS A 105 8.13 -25.26 -3.88
N ASP A 106 8.51 -26.06 -2.90
CA ASP A 106 7.70 -27.20 -2.43
C ASP A 106 7.05 -26.83 -1.09
N VAL A 107 5.83 -26.32 -1.17
CA VAL A 107 5.07 -25.90 0.03
C VAL A 107 4.63 -27.09 0.87
N THR A 108 4.62 -28.32 0.32
CA THR A 108 4.22 -29.51 1.09
C THR A 108 5.30 -29.95 2.07
N ALA A 109 6.57 -29.57 1.83
CA ALA A 109 7.69 -29.87 2.71
C ALA A 109 7.78 -28.94 3.92
N PHE A 110 6.93 -27.91 3.99
CA PHE A 110 7.01 -26.87 5.02
C PHE A 110 5.69 -26.72 5.76
N LYS A 111 5.80 -26.37 7.04
CA LYS A 111 4.65 -25.99 7.87
C LYS A 111 4.87 -24.55 8.29
N PRO A 112 4.38 -23.59 7.52
CA PRO A 112 4.59 -22.18 7.84
C PRO A 112 3.89 -21.81 9.14
N LEU A 113 4.59 -21.04 9.96
CA LEU A 113 4.01 -20.39 11.14
C LEU A 113 3.83 -18.91 10.85
N LEU A 114 2.61 -18.45 10.92
CA LEU A 114 2.30 -17.04 10.74
C LEU A 114 2.04 -16.41 12.10
N VAL A 115 2.79 -15.34 12.38
CA VAL A 115 2.67 -14.61 13.65
C VAL A 115 2.32 -13.17 13.31
N GLY A 116 1.22 -12.68 13.85
CA GLY A 116 0.76 -11.31 13.68
C GLY A 116 0.64 -10.61 15.02
N GLY A 117 1.04 -9.34 15.04
CA GLY A 117 0.86 -8.45 16.19
C GLY A 117 0.91 -7.01 15.71
N GLY A 118 -0.03 -6.17 16.14
CA GLY A 118 -0.15 -4.81 15.62
C GLY A 118 -0.83 -4.79 14.25
N VAL A 119 -0.35 -3.91 13.35
CA VAL A 119 -0.97 -3.69 12.04
C VAL A 119 -0.54 -4.74 11.00
N GLY A 120 0.58 -5.37 11.21
CA GLY A 120 1.18 -6.33 10.27
C GLY A 120 0.43 -7.63 10.06
#